data_3f38459ea6a3af22bba48f43a582982b
#
_entry.id   3f38459ea6a3af22bba48f43a582982b
#
_cell.length_a   1.000
_cell.length_b   1.000
_cell.length_c   1.000
_cell.angle_alpha   90.00
_cell.angle_beta   90.00
_cell.angle_gamma   90.00
#
_symmetry.space_group_name_H-M   'P 1'
#
loop_
_entity.id
_entity.type
_entity.pdbx_description
1 polymer ?
#
loop_
_entity_poly.entity_id
_entity_poly.type
_entity_poly.pdbx_seq_one_letter_code
_entity_poly.pdbx_strand_id
1 'polypeptide(L)'
;MRRLVTACALLMLAGSAASAEDGPRFLNRTGQTIVKMYLAAAGTKTWGADQCKNDDEGEVDHNERMTLVGVKSGRYDIKLSEKGGRTCIAKNIELKEGAQFVVRDTDLTECSK
;
A
#
# COMPACT_ATOMS: atom_id res chain seq x y z
N MET A 1 3.36 53.60 13.26
CA MET A 1 3.42 53.00 13.08
C MET A 1 3.30 52.05 12.70
N ARG A 2 3.44 51.58 12.56
CA ARG A 2 3.42 50.74 12.21
C ARG A 2 3.41 49.66 11.97
N ARG A 3 3.38 49.17 11.82
CA ARG A 3 3.38 48.23 11.61
C ARG A 3 3.29 47.23 11.34
N LEU A 4 3.24 46.66 11.32
CA LEU A 4 3.17 45.75 11.10
C LEU A 4 3.06 44.73 10.87
N VAL A 5 3.03 44.25 10.81
CA VAL A 5 2.92 43.31 10.55
C VAL A 5 2.83 42.40 10.34
N THR A 6 2.78 41.81 10.23
CA THR A 6 2.67 40.88 10.00
C THR A 6 2.61 39.99 9.60
N ALA A 7 2.67 39.41 9.46
CA ALA A 7 2.61 38.56 8.92
C ALA A 7 2.64 37.57 8.85
N CYS A 8 2.59 36.94 8.98
CA CYS A 8 2.64 35.92 8.84
C CYS A 8 2.27 35.03 8.50
N ALA A 9 2.09 34.67 8.51
CA ALA A 9 1.75 33.80 8.16
C ALA A 9 1.76 32.96 7.67
N LEU A 10 1.85 32.54 7.68
CA LEU A 10 1.79 31.65 7.23
C LEU A 10 1.89 30.70 7.06
N LEU A 11 1.99 30.35 7.15
CA LEU A 11 2.08 29.43 6.96
C LEU A 11 1.85 28.48 6.85
N MET A 12 1.73 28.17 6.93
CA MET A 12 1.53 27.25 6.90
C MET A 12 1.27 26.45 6.41
N LEU A 13 1.14 26.09 6.29
CA LEU A 13 0.87 25.26 5.81
C LEU A 13 1.13 24.36 5.59
N ALA A 14 1.23 24.22 5.79
CA ALA A 14 1.54 23.46 5.51
C ALA A 14 1.34 22.49 5.31
N GLY A 15 1.27 22.08 5.37
CA GLY A 15 1.03 21.13 5.01
C GLY A 15 1.04 20.12 4.94
N SER A 16 1.14 19.79 5.04
CA SER A 16 1.10 18.85 4.88
C SER A 16 0.41 17.95 4.51
N ALA A 17 0.16 17.95 3.81
CA ALA A 17 -0.66 16.97 3.24
C ALA A 17 0.05 15.69 3.07
N ALA A 18 -0.50 14.67 3.54
CA ALA A 18 -0.03 13.36 3.23
C ALA A 18 -0.23 13.15 1.76
N SER A 19 0.78 12.70 1.06
CA SER A 19 0.68 12.39 -0.34
C SER A 19 0.62 10.88 -0.53
N ALA A 20 0.25 10.45 -1.73
CA ALA A 20 0.28 9.04 -2.07
C ALA A 20 1.67 8.44 -1.88
N GLU A 21 2.70 9.28 -2.00
CA GLU A 21 4.08 8.82 -1.84
C GLU A 21 4.43 8.43 -0.42
N ASP A 22 3.61 8.86 0.53
CA ASP A 22 3.85 8.54 1.94
C ASP A 22 3.21 7.22 2.36
N GLY A 23 2.48 6.57 1.48
CA GLY A 23 1.86 5.29 1.80
C GLY A 23 2.87 4.18 1.96
N PRO A 24 2.43 3.03 2.46
CA PRO A 24 3.29 1.85 2.54
C PRO A 24 3.73 1.43 1.13
N ARG A 25 4.94 0.92 1.02
CA ARG A 25 5.48 0.48 -0.27
C ARG A 25 5.61 -1.04 -0.30
N PHE A 26 4.92 -1.64 -1.23
CA PHE A 26 4.94 -3.09 -1.44
C PHE A 26 6.12 -3.47 -2.30
N LEU A 27 6.93 -4.42 -1.83
CA LEU A 27 7.97 -5.06 -2.65
C LEU A 27 7.54 -6.49 -2.90
N ASN A 28 7.37 -6.84 -4.17
CA ASN A 28 6.96 -8.20 -4.55
C ASN A 28 8.16 -9.12 -4.60
N ARG A 29 8.30 -9.95 -3.57
CA ARG A 29 9.33 -11.00 -3.53
C ARG A 29 8.72 -12.38 -3.68
N THR A 30 7.47 -12.45 -4.18
CA THR A 30 6.88 -13.74 -4.58
C THR A 30 7.46 -14.13 -5.94
N GLY A 31 7.29 -15.36 -6.32
CA GLY A 31 7.77 -15.84 -7.61
C GLY A 31 6.87 -15.47 -8.79
N GLN A 32 5.82 -14.69 -8.56
CA GLN A 32 4.80 -14.41 -9.58
C GLN A 32 4.54 -12.93 -9.72
N THR A 33 4.04 -12.53 -10.89
CA THR A 33 3.53 -11.18 -11.10
C THR A 33 2.18 -11.06 -10.42
N ILE A 34 2.00 -10.00 -9.63
CA ILE A 34 0.75 -9.74 -8.91
C ILE A 34 -0.07 -8.77 -9.74
N VAL A 35 -1.29 -9.18 -10.08
CA VAL A 35 -2.17 -8.37 -10.95
C VAL A 35 -3.32 -7.73 -10.19
N LYS A 36 -3.59 -8.16 -8.95
CA LYS A 36 -4.59 -7.53 -8.09
C LYS A 36 -4.13 -7.62 -6.66
N MET A 37 -4.39 -6.59 -5.89
CA MET A 37 -4.07 -6.58 -4.47
C MET A 37 -5.18 -5.87 -3.71
N TYR A 38 -5.75 -6.56 -2.73
CA TYR A 38 -6.77 -6.00 -1.85
C TYR A 38 -6.31 -6.11 -0.42
N LEU A 39 -6.64 -5.10 0.38
CA LEU A 39 -6.30 -5.09 1.80
C LEU A 39 -7.56 -5.08 2.64
N ALA A 40 -7.49 -5.75 3.79
CA ALA A 40 -8.52 -5.66 4.81
C ALA A 40 -7.82 -5.53 6.15
N ALA A 41 -8.40 -4.81 7.09
CA ALA A 41 -7.86 -4.81 8.44
C ALA A 41 -7.78 -6.27 8.90
N ALA A 42 -6.68 -6.61 9.58
CA ALA A 42 -6.39 -8.00 9.90
C ALA A 42 -7.60 -8.67 10.58
N GLY A 43 -8.00 -9.81 10.06
CA GLY A 43 -9.08 -10.61 10.59
C GLY A 43 -10.48 -10.22 10.12
N THR A 44 -10.64 -9.19 9.28
CA THR A 44 -11.99 -8.70 8.95
C THR A 44 -12.55 -9.21 7.64
N LYS A 45 -11.75 -9.48 6.64
CA LYS A 45 -12.21 -9.85 5.28
C LYS A 45 -13.03 -8.74 4.59
N THR A 46 -12.94 -7.51 5.09
CA THR A 46 -13.58 -6.36 4.44
C THR A 46 -12.59 -5.79 3.44
N TRP A 47 -12.58 -6.36 2.25
CA TRP A 47 -11.57 -6.05 1.24
C TRP A 47 -11.83 -4.70 0.61
N GLY A 48 -10.77 -3.89 0.52
CA GLY A 48 -10.83 -2.59 -0.14
C GLY A 48 -10.66 -2.70 -1.64
N ALA A 49 -10.33 -1.57 -2.26
CA ALA A 49 -10.16 -1.49 -3.71
C ALA A 49 -8.85 -2.17 -4.14
N ASP A 50 -8.77 -2.51 -5.42
CA ASP A 50 -7.59 -3.11 -6.00
C ASP A 50 -6.46 -2.09 -6.07
N GLN A 51 -5.42 -2.29 -5.27
CA GLN A 51 -4.28 -1.38 -5.22
C GLN A 51 -3.44 -1.40 -6.50
N CYS A 52 -3.47 -2.49 -7.25
CA CYS A 52 -2.70 -2.55 -8.49
C CYS A 52 -3.16 -1.53 -9.50
N LYS A 53 -4.38 -1.03 -9.39
CA LYS A 53 -4.85 0.04 -10.28
C LYS A 53 -4.08 1.33 -10.11
N ASN A 54 -3.32 1.47 -9.03
CA ASN A 54 -2.51 2.65 -8.78
C ASN A 54 -1.12 2.54 -9.40
N ASP A 55 -0.79 1.38 -9.95
CA ASP A 55 0.49 1.16 -10.62
C ASP A 55 0.37 1.54 -12.09
N ASP A 56 1.44 2.10 -12.65
CA ASP A 56 1.41 2.55 -14.04
C ASP A 56 1.06 1.43 -15.02
N GLU A 57 1.50 0.21 -14.71
CA GLU A 57 1.28 -0.94 -15.57
C GLU A 57 0.12 -1.80 -15.11
N GLY A 58 -0.45 -1.50 -13.93
CA GLY A 58 -1.53 -2.28 -13.37
C GLY A 58 -1.12 -3.61 -12.77
N GLU A 59 0.17 -3.87 -12.68
CA GLU A 59 0.68 -5.12 -12.12
C GLU A 59 2.07 -4.90 -11.53
N VAL A 60 2.46 -5.79 -10.62
CA VAL A 60 3.75 -5.67 -9.90
C VAL A 60 4.52 -6.96 -10.14
N ASP A 61 5.59 -6.86 -10.92
CA ASP A 61 6.43 -8.01 -11.22
C ASP A 61 7.33 -8.37 -10.05
N HIS A 62 7.93 -9.54 -10.13
CA HIS A 62 8.93 -9.95 -9.15
C HIS A 62 10.01 -8.88 -8.99
N ASN A 63 10.31 -8.54 -7.74
CA ASN A 63 11.28 -7.51 -7.37
C ASN A 63 10.88 -6.08 -7.68
N GLU A 64 9.65 -5.85 -8.11
CA GLU A 64 9.15 -4.50 -8.30
C GLU A 64 8.44 -3.99 -7.06
N ARG A 65 8.32 -2.67 -7.00
CA ARG A 65 7.67 -1.98 -5.88
C ARG A 65 6.44 -1.25 -6.36
N MET A 66 5.49 -1.09 -5.44
CA MET A 66 4.29 -0.30 -5.70
C MET A 66 3.92 0.42 -4.41
N THR A 67 3.68 1.72 -4.50
CA THR A 67 3.21 2.49 -3.34
C THR A 67 1.70 2.33 -3.23
N LEU A 68 1.25 1.97 -2.03
CA LEU A 68 -0.18 1.85 -1.77
C LEU A 68 -0.77 3.23 -1.53
N VAL A 69 -2.02 3.41 -1.93
CA VAL A 69 -2.71 4.69 -1.85
C VAL A 69 -3.86 4.59 -0.87
N GLY A 70 -3.95 5.55 0.05
CA GLY A 70 -5.05 5.61 1.00
C GLY A 70 -4.98 4.57 2.10
N VAL A 71 -3.80 4.02 2.37
CA VAL A 71 -3.61 2.97 3.37
C VAL A 71 -2.81 3.54 4.52
N LYS A 72 -3.39 3.46 5.71
CA LYS A 72 -2.75 3.95 6.93
C LYS A 72 -1.96 2.84 7.58
N SER A 73 -1.03 3.23 8.47
CA SER A 73 -0.28 2.26 9.25
C SER A 73 -1.22 1.35 10.03
N GLY A 74 -0.89 0.07 10.09
CA GLY A 74 -1.71 -0.90 10.80
C GLY A 74 -1.39 -2.31 10.35
N ARG A 75 -2.17 -3.26 10.83
CA ARG A 75 -2.02 -4.66 10.44
C ARG A 75 -3.14 -5.04 9.49
N TYR A 76 -2.77 -5.72 8.44
CA TYR A 76 -3.69 -6.04 7.34
C TYR A 76 -3.53 -7.48 6.88
N ASP A 77 -4.63 -8.02 6.40
CA ASP A 77 -4.58 -9.20 5.55
C ASP A 77 -4.53 -8.70 4.11
N ILE A 78 -3.71 -9.33 3.29
CA ILE A 78 -3.49 -8.88 1.92
C ILE A 78 -3.88 -10.02 0.98
N LYS A 79 -4.85 -9.77 0.12
CA LYS A 79 -5.27 -10.74 -0.88
C LYS A 79 -4.60 -10.39 -2.20
N LEU A 80 -3.86 -11.34 -2.73
CA LEU A 80 -3.03 -11.14 -3.91
C LEU A 80 -3.48 -12.10 -5.01
N SER A 81 -3.79 -11.57 -6.18
CA SER A 81 -4.08 -12.40 -7.35
C SER A 81 -2.87 -12.40 -8.27
N GLU A 82 -2.43 -13.59 -8.63
CA GLU A 82 -1.27 -13.78 -9.48
C GLU A 82 -1.69 -13.82 -10.94
N LYS A 83 -0.79 -13.43 -11.81
CA LYS A 83 -1.08 -13.40 -13.26
C LYS A 83 -1.48 -14.77 -13.78
N GLY A 84 -0.98 -15.84 -13.19
CA GLY A 84 -1.36 -17.20 -13.56
C GLY A 84 -2.74 -17.62 -13.11
N GLY A 85 -3.45 -16.79 -12.35
CA GLY A 85 -4.83 -17.08 -11.95
C GLY A 85 -5.00 -17.52 -10.50
N ARG A 86 -3.90 -17.74 -9.77
CA ARG A 86 -4.00 -18.15 -8.37
C ARG A 86 -4.21 -16.91 -7.49
N THR A 87 -5.03 -17.06 -6.45
CA THR A 87 -5.23 -16.01 -5.45
C THR A 87 -4.83 -16.54 -4.08
N CYS A 88 -4.03 -15.78 -3.37
CA CYS A 88 -3.53 -16.16 -2.05
C CYS A 88 -3.75 -15.03 -1.06
N ILE A 89 -3.61 -15.33 0.23
CA ILE A 89 -3.73 -14.34 1.28
C ILE A 89 -2.45 -14.35 2.11
N ALA A 90 -1.87 -13.15 2.31
CA ALA A 90 -0.79 -12.95 3.27
C ALA A 90 -1.43 -12.32 4.50
N LYS A 91 -1.38 -13.03 5.64
CA LYS A 91 -2.14 -12.62 6.81
C LYS A 91 -1.32 -11.81 7.79
N ASN A 92 -1.99 -10.84 8.40
CA ASN A 92 -1.47 -10.12 9.56
C ASN A 92 -0.13 -9.47 9.30
N ILE A 93 -0.06 -8.73 8.19
CA ILE A 93 1.17 -8.04 7.78
C ILE A 93 1.14 -6.63 8.34
N GLU A 94 2.23 -6.24 8.98
CA GLU A 94 2.34 -4.86 9.48
C GLU A 94 2.75 -3.94 8.37
N LEU A 95 1.92 -2.92 8.12
CA LEU A 95 2.20 -1.89 7.14
C LEU A 95 2.42 -0.57 7.87
N LYS A 96 3.40 0.19 7.42
CA LYS A 96 3.67 1.52 7.97
C LYS A 96 3.77 2.52 6.83
N GLU A 97 3.10 3.66 7.01
CA GLU A 97 3.19 4.73 6.04
C GLU A 97 4.65 5.14 5.86
N GLY A 98 5.05 5.34 4.62
CA GLY A 98 6.41 5.73 4.31
C GLY A 98 7.43 4.61 4.38
N ALA A 99 7.04 3.39 4.73
CA ALA A 99 7.98 2.28 4.86
C ALA A 99 7.65 1.17 3.88
N GLN A 100 8.68 0.41 3.53
CA GLN A 100 8.53 -0.73 2.65
C GLN A 100 8.10 -1.96 3.44
N PHE A 101 7.22 -2.77 2.87
CA PHE A 101 6.92 -4.09 3.38
C PHE A 101 7.11 -5.09 2.24
N VAL A 102 7.40 -6.32 2.61
CA VAL A 102 7.77 -7.35 1.64
C VAL A 102 6.80 -8.51 1.77
N VAL A 103 6.36 -9.06 0.65
CA VAL A 103 5.60 -10.31 0.65
C VAL A 103 6.41 -11.33 -0.15
N ARG A 104 6.62 -12.49 0.46
CA ARG A 104 7.34 -13.61 -0.11
C ARG A 104 6.40 -14.78 -0.30
N ASP A 105 6.83 -15.77 -1.08
CA ASP A 105 6.03 -17.00 -1.25
C ASP A 105 5.71 -17.65 0.09
N THR A 106 6.62 -17.57 1.04
CA THR A 106 6.40 -18.17 2.36
C THR A 106 5.33 -17.45 3.18
N ASP A 107 4.96 -16.24 2.81
CA ASP A 107 3.89 -15.51 3.49
C ASP A 107 2.50 -15.86 2.97
N LEU A 108 2.43 -16.57 1.85
CA LEU A 108 1.16 -16.80 1.16
C LEU A 108 0.45 -18.02 1.73
N THR A 109 -0.83 -17.84 2.04
CA THR A 109 -1.68 -18.91 2.58
C THR A 109 -3.01 -18.89 1.84
N GLU A 110 -3.83 -19.92 2.06
CA GLU A 110 -5.19 -19.99 1.52
C GLU A 110 -5.23 -19.71 0.02
N CYS A 111 -4.26 -20.28 -0.68
CA CYS A 111 -4.20 -20.10 -2.13
C CYS A 111 -5.26 -20.95 -2.82
N SER A 112 -5.88 -20.38 -3.85
CA SER A 112 -6.88 -21.09 -4.65
C SER A 112 -6.82 -20.58 -6.08
N LYS A 113 -7.37 -21.36 -6.98
CA LYS A 113 -7.45 -20.95 -8.38
C LYS A 113 -8.85 -20.67 -8.80
#